data_b0eb440b6230f6b8066cf26c08e9e10e
#
_entry.id   b0eb440b6230f6b8066cf26c08e9e10e
#
_cell.length_a   1.000
_cell.length_b   1.000
_cell.length_c   1.000
_cell.angle_alpha   90.00
_cell.angle_beta   90.00
_cell.angle_gamma   90.00
#
_symmetry.space_group_name_H-M   'P 1'
#
loop_
_entity.id
_entity.type
_entity.pdbx_description
1 polymer ?
#
loop_
_entity_poly.entity_id
_entity_poly.type
_entity_poly.pdbx_seq_one_letter_code
_entity_poly.pdbx_strand_id
1 'polypeptide(L)'
;MSATNSEAPGPLRAAQRSVHAADYGIGAALALAYVLLLVATEPALAMSRDESFYVTAAEDYAGWFEQLYREPRAALEQAAVDRAWDYNNEHPPLAKSAFALSWLLDQHFDLFERDSLAHRFPAMLMSGALLFLIYLFGARVFGRQAGVFAAVSFALLPRVFYHAHLNAFDVPITLMITWTTYCYWRSLTRPRWAILTGIAFGMSLATKHNSWVLPGIFGIHFAWVAWNERSYRKAHPRLPARLSLVPRWFFSMLLIGPALFVAMWPWLWHDTLARFGQYAGFHLHHEYYNMAYFGVNYFQPPFPISYPFVMMAYTVPLTLLLLAALALLERARALFPRAWLARLWPRGSYQADRRATDVLLVGALLAPLVIIALPSTPIFGGTKHWFPSYPFLCLYAGYGYMRLARLLRPMIAPRLAARGLEGLAGTPMRLVFGAVLLAPSAIETMHSHPFGLSHYTYLAGGVPGAADHGMNRQFWGFTTGSVAPWLLTQMPEGGTVYVCDTTFQAVGMLHRDGVWPESIRPTPNLASADFVLVHHEHHFAEVEFQAWVAFGSLTPAHVLTYDGVPIVTIYENPRRRTQRRSARP
;
A
#
# COMPACT_ATOMS: atom_id res chain seq x y z
N MET A 1 24.45 1.02 52.92
CA MET A 1 23.10 1.03 52.38
C MET A 1 23.03 2.11 51.29
N SER A 2 23.27 1.76 50.04
CA SER A 2 23.24 2.67 48.89
C SER A 2 21.84 2.57 48.30
N ALA A 3 21.04 3.62 48.48
CA ALA A 3 19.75 3.76 47.84
C ALA A 3 19.99 4.04 46.34
N THR A 4 19.69 3.06 45.50
CA THR A 4 19.62 3.23 44.06
C THR A 4 18.44 4.14 43.75
N ASN A 5 18.72 5.41 43.49
CA ASN A 5 17.75 6.33 42.89
C ASN A 5 17.31 5.77 41.53
N SER A 6 16.19 5.08 41.49
CA SER A 6 15.49 4.78 40.26
C SER A 6 14.89 6.08 39.74
N GLU A 7 15.66 6.82 38.93
CA GLU A 7 15.13 7.98 38.19
C GLU A 7 13.86 7.58 37.43
N ALA A 8 12.76 8.25 37.73
CA ALA A 8 11.53 8.10 36.97
C ALA A 8 11.80 8.38 35.48
N PRO A 9 11.44 7.48 34.56
CA PRO A 9 11.74 7.66 33.14
C PRO A 9 11.08 8.94 32.61
N GLY A 10 11.84 9.76 31.88
CA GLY A 10 11.33 10.99 31.28
C GLY A 10 10.09 10.69 30.37
N PRO A 11 9.19 11.65 30.16
CA PRO A 11 7.85 11.44 29.59
C PRO A 11 7.82 10.75 28.25
N LEU A 12 8.77 10.99 27.35
CA LEU A 12 8.84 10.28 26.06
C LEU A 12 9.33 8.83 26.20
N ARG A 13 10.16 8.51 27.22
CA ARG A 13 10.51 7.11 27.54
C ARG A 13 9.30 6.36 28.11
N ALA A 14 8.47 7.02 28.91
CA ALA A 14 7.23 6.46 29.43
C ALA A 14 6.17 6.22 28.33
N ALA A 15 6.22 6.98 27.22
CA ALA A 15 5.35 6.77 26.05
C ALA A 15 5.74 5.54 25.21
N GLN A 16 6.99 5.06 25.32
CA GLN A 16 7.49 3.88 24.59
C GLN A 16 7.47 2.66 25.51
N ARG A 17 6.43 1.84 25.40
CA ARG A 17 6.38 0.58 26.15
C ARG A 17 7.54 -0.34 25.77
N SER A 18 8.04 -1.14 26.72
CA SER A 18 8.96 -2.23 26.42
C SER A 18 8.24 -3.31 25.62
N VAL A 19 8.91 -3.89 24.63
CA VAL A 19 8.50 -5.13 23.99
C VAL A 19 9.44 -6.25 24.43
N HIS A 20 8.89 -7.44 24.57
CA HIS A 20 9.55 -8.66 25.03
C HIS A 20 9.73 -9.63 23.86
N ALA A 21 10.44 -10.74 24.06
CA ALA A 21 10.62 -11.77 23.03
C ALA A 21 9.29 -12.27 22.44
N ALA A 22 8.26 -12.42 23.29
CA ALA A 22 6.92 -12.80 22.84
C ALA A 22 6.29 -11.84 21.83
N ASP A 23 6.63 -10.54 21.88
CA ASP A 23 6.10 -9.57 20.90
C ASP A 23 6.72 -9.78 19.51
N TYR A 24 7.98 -10.14 19.45
CA TYR A 24 8.61 -10.49 18.17
C TYR A 24 8.01 -11.78 17.60
N GLY A 25 7.72 -12.77 18.45
CA GLY A 25 7.03 -14.00 18.05
C GLY A 25 5.62 -13.74 17.50
N ILE A 26 4.82 -12.89 18.17
CA ILE A 26 3.47 -12.52 17.71
C ILE A 26 3.56 -11.79 16.36
N GLY A 27 4.48 -10.82 16.23
CA GLY A 27 4.67 -10.09 14.98
C GLY A 27 5.10 -11.01 13.83
N ALA A 28 6.03 -11.94 14.08
CA ALA A 28 6.48 -12.92 13.10
C ALA A 28 5.35 -13.88 12.67
N ALA A 29 4.54 -14.33 13.62
CA ALA A 29 3.40 -15.20 13.32
C ALA A 29 2.35 -14.47 12.45
N LEU A 30 2.05 -13.21 12.73
CA LEU A 30 1.16 -12.39 11.90
C LEU A 30 1.73 -12.20 10.49
N ALA A 31 3.02 -11.90 10.38
CA ALA A 31 3.70 -11.74 9.09
C ALA A 31 3.65 -13.02 8.28
N LEU A 32 4.02 -14.15 8.87
CA LEU A 32 4.02 -15.46 8.21
C LEU A 32 2.61 -15.85 7.76
N ALA A 33 1.61 -15.73 8.65
CA ALA A 33 0.22 -16.04 8.32
C ALA A 33 -0.28 -15.20 7.14
N TYR A 34 0.11 -13.92 7.07
CA TYR A 34 -0.29 -13.05 5.97
C TYR A 34 0.40 -13.43 4.66
N VAL A 35 1.70 -13.71 4.68
CA VAL A 35 2.43 -14.15 3.48
C VAL A 35 1.84 -15.47 2.94
N LEU A 36 1.57 -16.44 3.82
CA LEU A 36 0.93 -17.69 3.41
C LEU A 36 -0.46 -17.47 2.81
N LEU A 37 -1.25 -16.55 3.38
CA LEU A 37 -2.56 -16.18 2.81
C LEU A 37 -2.40 -15.55 1.41
N LEU A 38 -1.44 -14.63 1.24
CA LEU A 38 -1.19 -13.99 -0.07
C LEU A 38 -0.78 -15.03 -1.12
N VAL A 39 0.16 -15.92 -0.79
CA VAL A 39 0.58 -17.00 -1.70
C VAL A 39 -0.60 -17.91 -2.06
N ALA A 40 -1.43 -18.27 -1.09
CA ALA A 40 -2.58 -19.15 -1.32
C ALA A 40 -3.69 -18.53 -2.19
N THR A 41 -3.78 -17.19 -2.21
CA THR A 41 -4.84 -16.47 -2.95
C THR A 41 -4.33 -15.85 -4.27
N GLU A 42 -3.01 -15.84 -4.51
CA GLU A 42 -2.38 -15.31 -5.73
C GLU A 42 -2.90 -15.94 -7.01
N PRO A 43 -3.15 -17.27 -7.10
CA PRO A 43 -3.57 -17.91 -8.35
C PRO A 43 -4.84 -17.36 -9.00
N ALA A 44 -5.67 -16.64 -8.26
CA ALA A 44 -6.87 -16.00 -8.78
C ALA A 44 -6.58 -14.64 -9.48
N LEU A 45 -5.36 -14.13 -9.39
CA LEU A 45 -4.98 -12.80 -9.88
C LEU A 45 -4.24 -12.88 -11.20
N ALA A 46 -4.74 -12.19 -12.19
CA ALA A 46 -4.01 -11.94 -13.43
C ALA A 46 -2.97 -10.83 -13.27
N MET A 47 -2.00 -10.76 -14.18
CA MET A 47 -1.03 -9.67 -14.23
C MET A 47 -1.71 -8.37 -14.68
N SER A 48 -1.51 -7.31 -13.90
CA SER A 48 -1.94 -5.96 -14.27
C SER A 48 -0.95 -5.30 -15.22
N ARG A 49 -1.42 -4.26 -15.93
CA ARG A 49 -0.58 -3.49 -16.86
C ARG A 49 0.70 -2.95 -16.19
N ASP A 50 0.58 -2.33 -15.01
CA ASP A 50 1.71 -1.72 -14.33
C ASP A 50 2.77 -2.78 -13.90
N GLU A 51 2.33 -3.97 -13.46
CA GLU A 51 3.24 -5.06 -13.08
C GLU A 51 4.15 -5.48 -14.23
N SER A 52 3.63 -5.48 -15.47
CA SER A 52 4.38 -5.96 -16.64
C SER A 52 5.63 -5.11 -16.94
N PHE A 53 5.58 -3.80 -16.67
CA PHE A 53 6.76 -2.94 -16.79
C PHE A 53 7.83 -3.29 -15.74
N TYR A 54 7.39 -3.66 -14.54
CA TYR A 54 8.31 -4.01 -13.45
C TYR A 54 8.88 -5.42 -13.62
N VAL A 55 8.14 -6.34 -14.24
CA VAL A 55 8.64 -7.66 -14.66
C VAL A 55 9.76 -7.48 -15.68
N THR A 56 9.52 -6.76 -16.76
CA THR A 56 10.54 -6.51 -17.80
C THR A 56 11.82 -5.90 -17.21
N ALA A 57 11.67 -4.87 -16.37
CA ALA A 57 12.84 -4.28 -15.69
C ALA A 57 13.54 -5.27 -14.75
N ALA A 58 12.80 -6.14 -14.06
CA ALA A 58 13.37 -7.14 -13.17
C ALA A 58 14.14 -8.22 -13.95
N GLU A 59 13.65 -8.65 -15.09
CA GLU A 59 14.33 -9.61 -15.98
C GLU A 59 15.64 -9.02 -16.54
N ASP A 60 15.64 -7.74 -16.94
CA ASP A 60 16.86 -7.02 -17.35
C ASP A 60 17.88 -6.95 -16.19
N TYR A 61 17.41 -6.63 -14.97
CA TYR A 61 18.27 -6.60 -13.77
C TYR A 61 18.83 -7.98 -13.43
N ALA A 62 18.03 -9.04 -13.57
CA ALA A 62 18.47 -10.42 -13.34
C ALA A 62 19.60 -10.82 -14.30
N GLY A 63 19.48 -10.49 -15.59
CA GLY A 63 20.53 -10.67 -16.58
C GLY A 63 21.81 -9.91 -16.21
N TRP A 64 21.67 -8.67 -15.68
CA TRP A 64 22.82 -7.90 -15.21
C TRP A 64 23.45 -8.50 -13.96
N PHE A 65 22.67 -9.05 -13.01
CA PHE A 65 23.21 -9.74 -11.84
C PHE A 65 24.01 -11.00 -12.23
N GLU A 66 23.54 -11.76 -13.22
CA GLU A 66 24.33 -12.89 -13.75
C GLU A 66 25.61 -12.42 -14.42
N GLN A 67 25.56 -11.36 -15.23
CA GLN A 67 26.74 -10.77 -15.84
C GLN A 67 27.72 -10.26 -14.77
N LEU A 68 27.23 -9.60 -13.73
CA LEU A 68 28.05 -9.12 -12.61
C LEU A 68 28.78 -10.27 -11.88
N TYR A 69 28.11 -11.40 -11.74
CA TYR A 69 28.71 -12.59 -11.14
C TYR A 69 29.80 -13.23 -12.02
N ARG A 70 29.54 -13.33 -13.33
CA ARG A 70 30.46 -13.99 -14.27
C ARG A 70 31.61 -13.09 -14.74
N GLU A 71 31.30 -11.84 -15.03
CA GLU A 71 32.20 -10.87 -15.67
C GLU A 71 32.08 -9.49 -15.00
N PRO A 72 32.51 -9.32 -13.73
CA PRO A 72 32.22 -8.12 -12.95
C PRO A 72 32.73 -6.81 -13.59
N ARG A 73 33.89 -6.86 -14.29
CA ARG A 73 34.42 -5.66 -14.96
C ARG A 73 33.53 -5.22 -16.12
N ALA A 74 33.10 -6.14 -16.95
CA ALA A 74 32.23 -5.84 -18.09
C ALA A 74 30.84 -5.38 -17.63
N ALA A 75 30.30 -5.93 -16.56
CA ALA A 75 29.03 -5.51 -15.98
C ALA A 75 29.02 -4.08 -15.43
N LEU A 76 30.19 -3.57 -15.00
CA LEU A 76 30.35 -2.21 -14.46
C LEU A 76 30.59 -1.15 -15.56
N GLU A 77 30.79 -1.55 -16.81
CA GLU A 77 30.88 -0.63 -17.92
C GLU A 77 29.55 0.10 -18.14
N GLN A 78 29.61 1.39 -18.47
CA GLN A 78 28.42 2.23 -18.68
C GLN A 78 27.42 1.60 -19.65
N ALA A 79 27.90 1.07 -20.78
CA ALA A 79 27.03 0.44 -21.78
C ALA A 79 26.29 -0.81 -21.28
N ALA A 80 26.89 -1.57 -20.36
CA ALA A 80 26.23 -2.73 -19.74
C ALA A 80 25.18 -2.29 -18.71
N VAL A 81 25.54 -1.30 -17.91
CA VAL A 81 24.60 -0.69 -16.94
C VAL A 81 23.41 -0.07 -17.69
N ASP A 82 23.64 0.70 -18.75
CA ASP A 82 22.57 1.36 -19.48
C ASP A 82 21.61 0.35 -20.12
N ARG A 83 22.11 -0.72 -20.73
CA ARG A 83 21.27 -1.77 -21.30
C ARG A 83 20.32 -2.41 -20.27
N ALA A 84 20.80 -2.60 -19.04
CA ALA A 84 20.02 -3.33 -18.03
C ALA A 84 19.18 -2.42 -17.13
N TRP A 85 19.59 -1.15 -16.93
CA TRP A 85 19.00 -0.30 -15.90
C TRP A 85 18.27 0.92 -16.45
N ASP A 86 18.31 1.18 -17.77
CA ASP A 86 17.67 2.34 -18.37
C ASP A 86 16.15 2.17 -18.53
N TYR A 87 15.68 0.92 -18.75
CA TYR A 87 14.27 0.64 -18.83
C TYR A 87 13.58 0.88 -17.48
N ASN A 88 12.51 1.67 -17.49
CA ASN A 88 11.73 2.05 -16.29
C ASN A 88 12.60 2.74 -15.21
N ASN A 89 13.54 3.58 -15.62
CA ASN A 89 14.47 4.30 -14.74
C ASN A 89 13.81 5.44 -13.95
N GLU A 90 12.55 5.79 -14.25
CA GLU A 90 11.73 6.68 -13.43
C GLU A 90 11.34 6.07 -12.07
N HIS A 91 11.57 4.77 -11.90
CA HIS A 91 11.34 4.08 -10.63
C HIS A 91 12.65 3.54 -10.04
N PRO A 92 12.96 3.83 -8.76
CA PRO A 92 14.18 3.35 -8.10
C PRO A 92 14.27 1.83 -7.98
N PRO A 93 15.46 1.28 -7.68
CA PRO A 93 15.80 -0.12 -7.95
C PRO A 93 15.36 -1.13 -6.89
N LEU A 94 15.13 -0.73 -5.61
CA LEU A 94 15.08 -1.69 -4.50
C LEU A 94 14.08 -2.83 -4.72
N ALA A 95 12.84 -2.48 -5.05
CA ALA A 95 11.81 -3.49 -5.23
C ALA A 95 12.04 -4.31 -6.51
N LYS A 96 12.41 -3.66 -7.63
CA LYS A 96 12.74 -4.35 -8.90
C LYS A 96 13.91 -5.31 -8.74
N SER A 97 14.94 -4.93 -8.00
CA SER A 97 16.07 -5.83 -7.68
C SER A 97 15.65 -7.04 -6.84
N ALA A 98 14.71 -6.84 -5.90
CA ALA A 98 14.17 -7.96 -5.14
C ALA A 98 13.35 -8.91 -6.03
N PHE A 99 12.54 -8.37 -6.95
CA PHE A 99 11.78 -9.14 -7.94
C PHE A 99 12.75 -9.93 -8.86
N ALA A 100 13.78 -9.27 -9.36
CA ALA A 100 14.83 -9.86 -10.19
C ALA A 100 15.52 -11.03 -9.50
N LEU A 101 15.94 -10.86 -8.24
CA LEU A 101 16.62 -11.92 -7.48
C LEU A 101 15.70 -13.11 -7.19
N SER A 102 14.43 -12.86 -6.88
CA SER A 102 13.45 -13.92 -6.64
C SER A 102 13.19 -14.73 -7.90
N TRP A 103 12.98 -14.05 -9.03
CA TRP A 103 12.79 -14.70 -10.32
C TRP A 103 14.05 -15.45 -10.77
N LEU A 104 15.24 -14.87 -10.61
CA LEU A 104 16.51 -15.53 -10.92
C LEU A 104 16.71 -16.82 -10.11
N LEU A 105 16.37 -16.79 -8.82
CA LEU A 105 16.40 -17.99 -7.98
C LEU A 105 15.41 -19.05 -8.47
N ASP A 106 14.24 -18.63 -8.90
CA ASP A 106 13.23 -19.54 -9.46
C ASP A 106 13.72 -20.21 -10.74
N GLN A 107 14.33 -19.44 -11.66
CA GLN A 107 14.91 -19.97 -12.90
C GLN A 107 16.01 -21.03 -12.65
N HIS A 108 16.68 -20.97 -11.50
CA HIS A 108 17.74 -21.94 -11.15
C HIS A 108 17.26 -23.11 -10.30
N PHE A 109 16.21 -22.94 -9.51
CA PHE A 109 15.81 -23.90 -8.48
C PHE A 109 14.36 -24.39 -8.58
N ASP A 110 13.56 -23.87 -9.54
CA ASP A 110 12.14 -24.22 -9.76
C ASP A 110 11.33 -24.14 -8.45
N LEU A 111 11.34 -22.94 -7.83
CA LEU A 111 10.77 -22.73 -6.51
C LEU A 111 9.25 -22.47 -6.54
N PHE A 112 8.72 -22.00 -7.65
CA PHE A 112 7.34 -21.58 -7.78
C PHE A 112 6.66 -22.23 -9.00
N GLU A 113 5.37 -22.55 -8.87
CA GLU A 113 4.58 -23.13 -9.97
C GLU A 113 4.29 -22.12 -11.10
N ARG A 114 4.40 -20.83 -10.81
CA ARG A 114 4.05 -19.74 -11.73
C ARG A 114 5.13 -18.71 -11.79
N ASP A 115 5.41 -18.24 -12.98
CA ASP A 115 6.40 -17.20 -13.22
C ASP A 115 5.98 -15.85 -12.59
N SER A 116 4.68 -15.52 -12.62
CA SER A 116 4.15 -14.35 -11.92
C SER A 116 4.39 -14.39 -10.42
N LEU A 117 4.26 -15.55 -9.77
CA LEU A 117 4.50 -15.69 -8.34
C LEU A 117 5.97 -15.46 -7.98
N ALA A 118 6.91 -15.92 -8.83
CA ALA A 118 8.34 -15.67 -8.64
C ALA A 118 8.65 -14.16 -8.58
N HIS A 119 8.00 -13.35 -9.43
CA HIS A 119 8.13 -11.89 -9.41
C HIS A 119 7.39 -11.23 -8.23
N ARG A 120 6.23 -11.76 -7.80
CA ARG A 120 5.36 -11.18 -6.76
C ARG A 120 5.82 -11.49 -5.34
N PHE A 121 6.48 -12.63 -5.12
CA PHE A 121 6.84 -13.13 -3.81
C PHE A 121 7.61 -12.13 -2.92
N PRO A 122 8.61 -11.37 -3.40
CA PRO A 122 9.29 -10.37 -2.58
C PRO A 122 8.36 -9.27 -2.05
N ALA A 123 7.37 -8.82 -2.84
CA ALA A 123 6.39 -7.84 -2.37
C ALA A 123 5.46 -8.43 -1.28
N MET A 124 5.12 -9.73 -1.38
CA MET A 124 4.38 -10.45 -0.33
C MET A 124 5.19 -10.54 0.96
N LEU A 125 6.49 -10.83 0.88
CA LEU A 125 7.39 -10.82 2.04
C LEU A 125 7.48 -9.41 2.67
N MET A 126 7.60 -8.37 1.85
CA MET A 126 7.59 -6.98 2.33
C MET A 126 6.25 -6.61 2.97
N SER A 127 5.14 -7.15 2.47
CA SER A 127 3.80 -6.99 3.07
C SER A 127 3.71 -7.64 4.45
N GLY A 128 4.25 -8.85 4.61
CA GLY A 128 4.40 -9.51 5.92
C GLY A 128 5.28 -8.70 6.88
N ALA A 129 6.42 -8.18 6.40
CA ALA A 129 7.30 -7.33 7.18
C ALA A 129 6.62 -6.03 7.64
N LEU A 130 5.74 -5.47 6.82
CA LEU A 130 4.93 -4.31 7.18
C LEU A 130 3.94 -4.65 8.30
N LEU A 131 3.26 -5.79 8.25
CA LEU A 131 2.39 -6.24 9.35
C LEU A 131 3.16 -6.41 10.65
N PHE A 132 4.32 -7.07 10.60
CA PHE A 132 5.22 -7.18 11.74
C PHE A 132 5.54 -5.81 12.34
N LEU A 133 5.88 -4.84 11.51
CA LEU A 133 6.24 -3.49 11.92
C LEU A 133 5.05 -2.73 12.51
N ILE A 134 3.87 -2.79 11.88
CA ILE A 134 2.62 -2.18 12.39
C ILE A 134 2.30 -2.76 13.77
N TYR A 135 2.40 -4.08 13.93
CA TYR A 135 2.21 -4.72 15.23
C TYR A 135 3.18 -4.17 16.27
N LEU A 136 4.50 -4.17 15.99
CA LEU A 136 5.51 -3.70 16.94
C LEU A 136 5.32 -2.22 17.30
N PHE A 137 5.00 -1.39 16.33
CA PHE A 137 4.75 0.02 16.55
C PHE A 137 3.51 0.21 17.45
N GLY A 138 2.41 -0.46 17.12
CA GLY A 138 1.17 -0.44 17.89
C GLY A 138 1.36 -0.97 19.33
N ALA A 139 2.08 -2.08 19.48
CA ALA A 139 2.37 -2.67 20.78
C ALA A 139 3.19 -1.72 21.67
N ARG A 140 4.16 -0.99 21.09
CA ARG A 140 4.96 0.00 21.83
C ARG A 140 4.18 1.25 22.19
N VAL A 141 3.30 1.74 21.31
CA VAL A 141 2.55 2.98 21.52
C VAL A 141 1.28 2.72 22.33
N PHE A 142 0.49 1.73 21.95
CA PHE A 142 -0.86 1.53 22.49
C PHE A 142 -1.05 0.21 23.27
N GLY A 143 -0.11 -0.73 23.13
CA GLY A 143 -0.12 -2.05 23.77
C GLY A 143 -0.45 -3.19 22.81
N ARG A 144 -0.14 -4.43 23.22
CA ARG A 144 -0.21 -5.65 22.39
C ARG A 144 -1.53 -5.82 21.64
N GLN A 145 -2.65 -5.73 22.33
CA GLN A 145 -3.96 -5.95 21.73
C GLN A 145 -4.30 -4.90 20.67
N ALA A 146 -3.93 -3.63 20.92
CA ALA A 146 -4.07 -2.57 19.93
C ALA A 146 -3.15 -2.81 18.72
N GLY A 147 -1.93 -3.31 18.96
CA GLY A 147 -0.98 -3.66 17.90
C GLY A 147 -1.47 -4.80 17.02
N VAL A 148 -1.99 -5.89 17.61
CA VAL A 148 -2.59 -7.00 16.85
C VAL A 148 -3.77 -6.51 16.03
N PHE A 149 -4.69 -5.76 16.66
CA PHE A 149 -5.85 -5.22 15.96
C PHE A 149 -5.44 -4.33 14.78
N ALA A 150 -4.43 -3.46 14.97
CA ALA A 150 -3.93 -2.58 13.91
C ALA A 150 -3.32 -3.35 12.74
N ALA A 151 -2.50 -4.37 13.02
CA ALA A 151 -1.88 -5.19 11.98
C ALA A 151 -2.94 -5.97 11.18
N VAL A 152 -3.87 -6.63 11.88
CA VAL A 152 -4.96 -7.37 11.23
C VAL A 152 -5.89 -6.42 10.46
N SER A 153 -6.19 -5.22 11.00
CA SER A 153 -6.96 -4.20 10.27
C SER A 153 -6.30 -3.83 8.94
N PHE A 154 -4.98 -3.66 8.93
CA PHE A 154 -4.24 -3.32 7.71
C PHE A 154 -4.31 -4.47 6.67
N ALA A 155 -4.13 -5.71 7.11
CA ALA A 155 -4.24 -6.89 6.27
C ALA A 155 -5.65 -7.05 5.63
N LEU A 156 -6.67 -6.58 6.34
CA LEU A 156 -8.08 -6.66 5.95
C LEU A 156 -8.62 -5.37 5.31
N LEU A 157 -7.75 -4.58 4.67
CA LEU A 157 -8.17 -3.49 3.78
C LEU A 157 -8.26 -4.04 2.34
N PRO A 158 -9.44 -4.08 1.69
CA PRO A 158 -9.62 -4.77 0.41
C PRO A 158 -8.60 -4.36 -0.67
N ARG A 159 -8.39 -3.06 -0.88
CA ARG A 159 -7.43 -2.57 -1.87
C ARG A 159 -5.98 -2.83 -1.47
N VAL A 160 -5.66 -2.78 -0.17
CA VAL A 160 -4.32 -3.14 0.32
C VAL A 160 -4.07 -4.63 0.14
N PHE A 161 -5.05 -5.47 0.45
CA PHE A 161 -4.95 -6.91 0.24
C PHE A 161 -4.65 -7.25 -1.22
N TYR A 162 -5.36 -6.61 -2.16
CA TYR A 162 -5.06 -6.76 -3.59
C TYR A 162 -3.62 -6.31 -3.92
N HIS A 163 -3.22 -5.10 -3.55
CA HIS A 163 -1.89 -4.57 -3.83
C HIS A 163 -0.75 -5.35 -3.16
N ALA A 164 -1.03 -6.04 -2.05
CA ALA A 164 -0.04 -6.84 -1.35
C ALA A 164 0.44 -8.07 -2.14
N HIS A 165 -0.32 -8.48 -3.16
CA HIS A 165 0.06 -9.56 -4.07
C HIS A 165 0.99 -9.10 -5.21
N LEU A 166 0.92 -7.81 -5.59
CA LEU A 166 1.51 -7.34 -6.84
C LEU A 166 3.03 -7.14 -6.73
N ASN A 167 3.75 -7.44 -7.80
CA ASN A 167 5.13 -6.98 -7.97
C ASN A 167 5.14 -5.47 -8.30
N ALA A 168 4.67 -4.66 -7.34
CA ALA A 168 4.54 -3.22 -7.44
C ALA A 168 5.14 -2.52 -6.21
N PHE A 169 5.31 -1.20 -6.28
CA PHE A 169 6.03 -0.46 -5.24
C PHE A 169 5.16 0.04 -4.09
N ASP A 170 3.83 -0.08 -4.18
CA ASP A 170 2.91 0.64 -3.29
C ASP A 170 2.93 0.11 -1.85
N VAL A 171 2.97 -1.20 -1.65
CA VAL A 171 3.15 -1.79 -0.32
C VAL A 171 4.62 -1.76 0.13
N PRO A 172 5.62 -2.06 -0.72
CA PRO A 172 7.02 -1.82 -0.40
C PRO A 172 7.34 -0.40 0.09
N ILE A 173 6.88 0.65 -0.59
CA ILE A 173 7.11 2.02 -0.12
C ILE A 173 6.38 2.32 1.20
N THR A 174 5.20 1.74 1.40
CA THR A 174 4.45 1.86 2.67
C THR A 174 5.23 1.23 3.83
N LEU A 175 5.86 0.07 3.60
CA LEU A 175 6.81 -0.53 4.57
C LEU A 175 7.96 0.42 4.87
N MET A 176 8.64 0.93 3.85
CA MET A 176 9.85 1.74 4.02
C MET A 176 9.54 3.07 4.73
N ILE A 177 8.45 3.75 4.39
CA ILE A 177 8.00 4.97 5.07
C ILE A 177 7.62 4.69 6.53
N THR A 178 6.91 3.60 6.80
CA THR A 178 6.53 3.19 8.15
C THR A 178 7.77 2.83 8.97
N TRP A 179 8.74 2.13 8.40
CA TRP A 179 10.01 1.77 9.03
C TRP A 179 10.85 3.01 9.34
N THR A 180 10.99 3.92 8.38
CA THR A 180 11.71 5.19 8.59
C THR A 180 11.06 6.01 9.71
N THR A 181 9.72 6.11 9.72
CA THR A 181 8.97 6.81 10.77
C THR A 181 9.15 6.14 12.14
N TYR A 182 9.14 4.81 12.20
CA TYR A 182 9.41 4.07 13.42
C TYR A 182 10.84 4.28 13.94
N CYS A 183 11.84 4.23 13.07
CA CYS A 183 13.24 4.49 13.43
C CYS A 183 13.45 5.93 13.92
N TYR A 184 12.87 6.91 13.20
CA TYR A 184 12.88 8.30 13.62
C TYR A 184 12.24 8.48 15.02
N TRP A 185 11.05 7.95 15.25
CA TRP A 185 10.38 7.99 16.53
C TRP A 185 11.23 7.38 17.66
N ARG A 186 11.91 6.27 17.38
CA ARG A 186 12.83 5.61 18.32
C ARG A 186 14.07 6.48 18.59
N SER A 187 14.57 7.19 17.59
CA SER A 187 15.77 8.02 17.68
C SER A 187 15.61 9.20 18.64
N LEU A 188 14.39 9.68 18.85
CA LEU A 188 14.09 10.75 19.80
C LEU A 188 14.46 10.40 21.24
N THR A 189 14.45 9.12 21.61
CA THR A 189 14.77 8.64 22.95
C THR A 189 16.04 7.79 23.03
N ARG A 190 16.48 7.21 21.92
CA ARG A 190 17.64 6.31 21.79
C ARG A 190 18.49 6.70 20.60
N PRO A 191 19.57 7.49 20.80
CA PRO A 191 20.35 8.09 19.70
C PRO A 191 20.88 7.11 18.64
N ARG A 192 21.17 5.86 19.00
CA ARG A 192 21.59 4.81 18.07
C ARG A 192 20.59 4.54 16.94
N TRP A 193 19.30 4.81 17.15
CA TRP A 193 18.28 4.67 16.13
C TRP A 193 18.35 5.75 15.05
N ALA A 194 19.13 6.81 15.26
CA ALA A 194 19.37 7.82 14.23
C ALA A 194 20.07 7.24 12.99
N ILE A 195 21.03 6.32 13.19
CA ILE A 195 21.71 5.62 12.09
C ILE A 195 20.70 4.79 11.30
N LEU A 196 19.87 4.00 12.01
CA LEU A 196 18.81 3.21 11.38
C LEU A 196 17.77 4.09 10.67
N THR A 197 17.55 5.33 11.14
CA THR A 197 16.68 6.29 10.41
C THR A 197 17.28 6.66 9.05
N GLY A 198 18.60 6.91 8.99
CA GLY A 198 19.30 7.19 7.73
C GLY A 198 19.27 5.99 6.77
N ILE A 199 19.51 4.79 7.28
CA ILE A 199 19.46 3.54 6.49
C ILE A 199 18.03 3.31 5.95
N ALA A 200 17.02 3.35 6.82
CA ALA A 200 15.63 3.18 6.41
C ALA A 200 15.18 4.24 5.39
N PHE A 201 15.65 5.47 5.54
CA PHE A 201 15.39 6.54 4.59
C PHE A 201 16.07 6.28 3.23
N GLY A 202 17.31 5.81 3.21
CA GLY A 202 18.00 5.42 1.98
C GLY A 202 17.27 4.29 1.23
N MET A 203 16.84 3.26 1.97
CA MET A 203 16.00 2.19 1.42
C MET A 203 14.65 2.73 0.90
N SER A 204 14.07 3.72 1.58
CA SER A 204 12.83 4.38 1.16
C SER A 204 13.02 5.18 -0.13
N LEU A 205 14.13 5.94 -0.25
CA LEU A 205 14.51 6.62 -1.49
C LEU A 205 14.70 5.63 -2.64
N ALA A 206 15.38 4.51 -2.38
CA ALA A 206 15.61 3.45 -3.35
C ALA A 206 14.34 2.64 -3.72
N THR A 207 13.21 2.91 -3.07
CA THR A 207 11.92 2.28 -3.39
C THR A 207 11.02 3.18 -4.24
N LYS A 208 10.76 4.42 -3.81
CA LYS A 208 9.86 5.35 -4.53
C LYS A 208 10.05 6.80 -4.05
N HIS A 209 9.82 7.77 -4.95
CA HIS A 209 9.93 9.22 -4.67
C HIS A 209 9.01 9.72 -3.54
N ASN A 210 7.92 9.02 -3.20
CA ASN A 210 7.03 9.37 -2.09
C ASN A 210 7.76 9.60 -0.76
N SER A 211 8.97 9.06 -0.59
CA SER A 211 9.82 9.26 0.59
C SER A 211 10.38 10.67 0.72
N TRP A 212 10.38 11.50 -0.34
CA TRP A 212 10.92 12.87 -0.31
C TRP A 212 10.23 13.79 0.70
N VAL A 213 9.00 13.47 1.07
CA VAL A 213 8.22 14.23 2.08
C VAL A 213 8.68 13.99 3.52
N LEU A 214 9.36 12.86 3.80
CA LEU A 214 9.74 12.48 5.18
C LEU A 214 10.63 13.49 5.90
N PRO A 215 11.70 14.06 5.28
CA PRO A 215 12.50 15.10 5.95
C PRO A 215 11.67 16.30 6.41
N GLY A 216 10.68 16.71 5.60
CA GLY A 216 9.75 17.81 5.93
C GLY A 216 8.86 17.47 7.12
N ILE A 217 8.22 16.30 7.12
CA ILE A 217 7.37 15.82 8.23
C ILE A 217 8.18 15.75 9.52
N PHE A 218 9.37 15.13 9.47
CA PHE A 218 10.22 14.97 10.66
C PHE A 218 10.81 16.30 11.12
N GLY A 219 11.14 17.21 10.20
CA GLY A 219 11.60 18.56 10.51
C GLY A 219 10.56 19.37 11.28
N ILE A 220 9.32 19.41 10.78
CA ILE A 220 8.19 20.08 11.45
C ILE A 220 7.93 19.46 12.83
N HIS A 221 7.86 18.14 12.88
CA HIS A 221 7.66 17.43 14.14
C HIS A 221 8.79 17.70 15.14
N PHE A 222 10.05 17.62 14.71
CA PHE A 222 11.20 17.87 15.57
C PHE A 222 11.27 19.31 16.06
N ALA A 223 10.96 20.30 15.22
CA ALA A 223 10.87 21.70 15.60
C ALA A 223 9.84 21.90 16.73
N TRP A 224 8.67 21.28 16.59
CA TRP A 224 7.64 21.29 17.62
C TRP A 224 8.10 20.62 18.93
N VAL A 225 8.75 19.45 18.84
CA VAL A 225 9.32 18.74 20.00
C VAL A 225 10.40 19.58 20.67
N ALA A 226 11.30 20.19 19.88
CA ALA A 226 12.37 21.04 20.39
C ALA A 226 11.85 22.30 21.08
N TRP A 227 10.79 22.91 20.53
CA TRP A 227 10.10 24.05 21.16
C TRP A 227 9.55 23.68 22.54
N ASN A 228 8.83 22.56 22.63
CA ASN A 228 8.27 22.08 23.89
C ASN A 228 9.36 21.72 24.90
N GLU A 229 10.46 21.12 24.47
CA GLU A 229 11.60 20.78 25.33
C GLU A 229 12.30 22.03 25.86
N ARG A 230 12.51 23.06 25.03
CA ARG A 230 13.08 24.35 25.46
C ARG A 230 12.18 25.04 26.49
N SER A 231 10.89 25.04 26.27
CA SER A 231 9.90 25.60 27.20
C SER A 231 9.92 24.87 28.54
N TYR A 232 10.01 23.53 28.50
CA TYR A 232 10.13 22.71 29.71
C TYR A 232 11.41 23.01 30.48
N ARG A 233 12.56 23.11 29.83
CA ARG A 233 13.85 23.42 30.47
C ARG A 233 13.85 24.79 31.14
N LYS A 234 13.22 25.80 30.52
CA LYS A 234 13.04 27.14 31.10
C LYS A 234 12.22 27.08 32.40
N ALA A 235 11.15 26.27 32.40
CA ALA A 235 10.29 26.13 33.59
C ALA A 235 10.90 25.25 34.69
N HIS A 236 11.85 24.37 34.36
CA HIS A 236 12.44 23.39 35.24
C HIS A 236 13.97 23.32 35.08
N PRO A 237 14.71 24.40 35.43
CA PRO A 237 16.14 24.49 35.12
C PRO A 237 17.01 23.46 35.87
N ARG A 238 16.51 22.91 36.98
CA ARG A 238 17.22 21.90 37.80
C ARG A 238 16.99 20.46 37.35
N LEU A 239 16.03 20.23 36.44
CA LEU A 239 15.74 18.88 35.95
C LEU A 239 16.58 18.55 34.71
N PRO A 240 16.97 17.28 34.55
CA PRO A 240 17.74 16.87 33.37
C PRO A 240 16.96 17.07 32.08
N ALA A 241 17.68 17.29 30.99
CA ALA A 241 17.09 17.40 29.65
C ALA A 241 16.38 16.10 29.26
N ARG A 242 15.15 16.20 28.80
CA ARG A 242 14.33 15.06 28.36
C ARG A 242 14.74 14.52 27.01
N LEU A 243 15.22 15.40 26.13
CA LEU A 243 15.57 15.10 24.74
C LEU A 243 16.87 15.79 24.33
N SER A 244 17.59 15.17 23.41
CA SER A 244 18.67 15.84 22.70
C SER A 244 18.08 16.84 21.70
N LEU A 245 18.58 18.08 21.72
CA LEU A 245 18.24 19.09 20.72
C LEU A 245 19.11 18.98 19.45
N VAL A 246 20.07 18.03 19.42
CA VAL A 246 20.88 17.75 18.24
C VAL A 246 20.09 16.79 17.36
N PRO A 247 19.73 17.18 16.13
CA PRO A 247 18.92 16.36 15.23
C PRO A 247 19.78 15.30 14.53
N ARG A 248 20.32 14.34 15.27
CA ARG A 248 21.20 13.27 14.74
C ARG A 248 20.54 12.49 13.61
N TRP A 249 19.23 12.30 13.68
CA TRP A 249 18.43 11.68 12.63
C TRP A 249 18.54 12.43 11.29
N PHE A 250 18.55 13.76 11.34
CA PHE A 250 18.65 14.60 10.13
C PHE A 250 20.00 14.39 9.43
N PHE A 251 21.10 14.45 10.20
CA PHE A 251 22.44 14.20 9.64
C PHE A 251 22.57 12.78 9.08
N SER A 252 21.98 11.78 9.76
CA SER A 252 21.93 10.42 9.23
C SER A 252 21.14 10.32 7.92
N MET A 253 19.98 10.94 7.83
CA MET A 253 19.18 10.97 6.61
C MET A 253 19.92 11.71 5.49
N LEU A 254 20.59 12.80 5.80
CA LEU A 254 21.34 13.63 4.84
C LEU A 254 22.56 12.91 4.26
N LEU A 255 23.27 12.12 5.08
CA LEU A 255 24.53 11.48 4.66
C LEU A 255 24.30 10.03 4.20
N ILE A 256 23.64 9.22 5.01
CA ILE A 256 23.44 7.79 4.72
C ILE A 256 22.36 7.59 3.65
N GLY A 257 21.29 8.39 3.68
CA GLY A 257 20.19 8.25 2.73
C GLY A 257 20.61 8.33 1.28
N PRO A 258 21.20 9.47 0.81
CA PRO A 258 21.67 9.61 -0.57
C PRO A 258 22.80 8.64 -0.92
N ALA A 259 23.71 8.34 0.01
CA ALA A 259 24.81 7.39 -0.23
C ALA A 259 24.25 5.98 -0.54
N LEU A 260 23.29 5.50 0.25
CA LEU A 260 22.62 4.22 -0.01
C LEU A 260 21.80 4.24 -1.30
N PHE A 261 21.07 5.32 -1.55
CA PHE A 261 20.28 5.48 -2.77
C PHE A 261 21.13 5.34 -4.03
N VAL A 262 22.26 6.06 -4.10
CA VAL A 262 23.20 5.96 -5.22
C VAL A 262 23.86 4.58 -5.27
N ALA A 263 24.33 4.06 -4.12
CA ALA A 263 24.98 2.76 -4.06
C ALA A 263 24.09 1.60 -4.57
N MET A 264 22.80 1.66 -4.30
CA MET A 264 21.83 0.63 -4.72
C MET A 264 21.36 0.78 -6.16
N TRP A 265 21.64 1.89 -6.83
CA TRP A 265 21.12 2.17 -8.17
C TRP A 265 22.24 2.32 -9.20
N PRO A 266 22.68 1.23 -9.86
CA PRO A 266 23.74 1.26 -10.87
C PRO A 266 23.54 2.31 -11.95
N TRP A 267 22.31 2.57 -12.37
CA TRP A 267 22.01 3.64 -13.33
C TRP A 267 22.53 5.00 -12.90
N LEU A 268 22.60 5.31 -11.61
CA LEU A 268 23.16 6.55 -11.07
C LEU A 268 24.69 6.56 -10.96
N TRP A 269 25.41 5.46 -11.20
CA TRP A 269 26.86 5.40 -11.03
C TRP A 269 27.62 6.18 -12.10
N HIS A 270 27.01 6.30 -13.30
CA HIS A 270 27.53 7.11 -14.40
C HIS A 270 26.67 8.36 -14.54
N ASP A 271 27.31 9.55 -14.70
CA ASP A 271 26.63 10.85 -14.83
C ASP A 271 25.61 11.14 -13.71
N THR A 272 25.95 10.81 -12.48
CA THR A 272 25.07 10.81 -11.29
C THR A 272 24.19 12.06 -11.20
N LEU A 273 24.75 13.26 -11.35
CA LEU A 273 23.99 14.51 -11.20
C LEU A 273 23.00 14.73 -12.35
N ALA A 274 23.37 14.40 -13.58
CA ALA A 274 22.50 14.52 -14.75
C ALA A 274 21.34 13.54 -14.65
N ARG A 275 21.61 12.27 -14.34
CA ARG A 275 20.60 11.22 -14.19
C ARG A 275 19.69 11.46 -12.98
N PHE A 276 20.25 11.94 -11.87
CA PHE A 276 19.40 12.38 -10.75
C PHE A 276 18.51 13.55 -11.13
N GLY A 277 19.03 14.52 -11.90
CA GLY A 277 18.23 15.64 -12.43
C GLY A 277 17.10 15.16 -13.34
N GLN A 278 17.35 14.17 -14.20
CA GLN A 278 16.35 13.55 -15.06
C GLN A 278 15.25 12.84 -14.22
N TYR A 279 15.65 12.01 -13.25
CA TYR A 279 14.74 11.34 -12.33
C TYR A 279 13.87 12.34 -11.53
N ALA A 280 14.49 13.36 -10.96
CA ALA A 280 13.78 14.38 -10.21
C ALA A 280 12.83 15.19 -11.10
N GLY A 281 13.30 15.56 -12.31
CA GLY A 281 12.52 16.28 -13.32
C GLY A 281 11.26 15.51 -13.73
N PHE A 282 11.37 14.20 -13.97
CA PHE A 282 10.24 13.34 -14.28
C PHE A 282 9.15 13.42 -13.20
N HIS A 283 9.50 13.34 -11.92
CA HIS A 283 8.52 13.37 -10.83
C HIS A 283 7.99 14.77 -10.50
N LEU A 284 8.77 15.81 -10.74
CA LEU A 284 8.32 17.20 -10.50
C LEU A 284 7.45 17.73 -11.64
N HIS A 285 7.61 17.21 -12.87
CA HIS A 285 6.87 17.61 -14.07
C HIS A 285 6.10 16.41 -14.65
N HIS A 286 5.56 15.56 -13.77
CA HIS A 286 4.84 14.34 -14.17
C HIS A 286 3.65 14.68 -15.07
N GLU A 287 3.46 13.89 -16.11
CA GLU A 287 2.30 13.99 -16.99
C GLU A 287 1.00 13.73 -16.23
N TYR A 288 -0.08 14.36 -16.71
CA TYR A 288 -1.41 14.15 -16.16
C TYR A 288 -2.11 13.02 -16.92
N TYR A 289 -2.56 12.02 -16.17
CA TYR A 289 -3.37 10.94 -16.70
C TYR A 289 -4.84 11.15 -16.35
N ASN A 290 -5.70 10.38 -17.00
CA ASN A 290 -7.13 10.39 -16.71
C ASN A 290 -7.42 10.02 -15.24
N MET A 291 -8.29 10.79 -14.60
CA MET A 291 -8.85 10.50 -13.30
C MET A 291 -10.38 10.65 -13.35
N ALA A 292 -11.10 9.52 -13.23
CA ALA A 292 -12.55 9.52 -13.15
C ALA A 292 -13.02 9.70 -11.70
N TYR A 293 -13.91 10.70 -11.49
CA TYR A 293 -14.42 11.00 -10.15
C TYR A 293 -15.81 11.65 -10.24
N PHE A 294 -16.81 11.04 -9.63
CA PHE A 294 -18.22 11.45 -9.69
C PHE A 294 -18.71 11.72 -11.13
N GLY A 295 -18.42 10.79 -12.03
CA GLY A 295 -18.87 10.85 -13.43
C GLY A 295 -18.11 11.83 -14.32
N VAL A 296 -17.13 12.56 -13.77
CA VAL A 296 -16.29 13.51 -14.51
C VAL A 296 -14.90 12.93 -14.74
N ASN A 297 -14.42 13.03 -15.97
CA ASN A 297 -13.03 12.75 -16.33
C ASN A 297 -12.18 14.02 -16.21
N TYR A 298 -11.20 13.96 -15.35
CA TYR A 298 -10.20 15.02 -15.21
C TYR A 298 -8.91 14.59 -15.93
N PHE A 299 -8.51 15.32 -16.94
CA PHE A 299 -7.27 15.11 -17.68
C PHE A 299 -6.16 16.10 -17.30
N GLN A 300 -6.54 17.20 -16.64
CA GLN A 300 -5.66 18.29 -16.25
C GLN A 300 -6.14 18.93 -14.94
N PRO A 301 -5.26 19.61 -14.20
CA PRO A 301 -5.65 20.37 -13.02
C PRO A 301 -6.65 21.51 -13.37
N PRO A 302 -7.46 21.98 -12.40
CA PRO A 302 -7.38 21.62 -10.99
C PRO A 302 -8.10 20.31 -10.66
N PHE A 303 -7.43 19.41 -9.92
CA PHE A 303 -8.05 18.19 -9.43
C PHE A 303 -8.87 18.45 -8.15
N PRO A 304 -9.90 17.62 -7.88
CA PRO A 304 -10.77 17.81 -6.71
C PRO A 304 -10.04 17.56 -5.38
N ILE A 305 -10.02 18.57 -4.50
CA ILE A 305 -9.41 18.47 -3.15
C ILE A 305 -10.03 17.33 -2.33
N SER A 306 -11.33 17.04 -2.55
CA SER A 306 -12.05 15.99 -1.83
C SER A 306 -11.66 14.56 -2.23
N TYR A 307 -11.01 14.36 -3.39
CA TYR A 307 -10.75 13.05 -3.97
C TYR A 307 -10.11 12.05 -2.99
N PRO A 308 -8.94 12.33 -2.37
CA PRO A 308 -8.31 11.33 -1.51
C PRO A 308 -9.14 11.01 -0.26
N PHE A 309 -9.89 11.96 0.26
CA PHE A 309 -10.72 11.78 1.46
C PHE A 309 -11.97 10.95 1.15
N VAL A 310 -12.65 11.24 0.04
CA VAL A 310 -13.82 10.47 -0.40
C VAL A 310 -13.41 9.07 -0.81
N MET A 311 -12.33 8.92 -1.58
CA MET A 311 -11.82 7.60 -1.95
C MET A 311 -11.40 6.79 -0.72
N MET A 312 -10.77 7.40 0.28
CA MET A 312 -10.48 6.72 1.54
C MET A 312 -11.77 6.29 2.26
N ALA A 313 -12.78 7.17 2.32
CA ALA A 313 -14.07 6.84 2.92
C ALA A 313 -14.79 5.70 2.18
N TYR A 314 -14.71 5.67 0.86
CA TYR A 314 -15.40 4.68 0.01
C TYR A 314 -14.66 3.35 -0.12
N THR A 315 -13.38 3.26 0.28
CA THR A 315 -12.56 2.06 0.09
C THR A 315 -12.00 1.45 1.38
N VAL A 316 -12.13 2.15 2.50
CA VAL A 316 -11.75 1.64 3.83
C VAL A 316 -13.00 1.20 4.58
N PRO A 317 -13.06 -0.02 5.15
CA PRO A 317 -14.21 -0.50 5.90
C PRO A 317 -14.66 0.49 6.99
N LEU A 318 -15.95 0.75 7.05
CA LEU A 318 -16.55 1.79 7.90
C LEU A 318 -16.22 1.60 9.39
N THR A 319 -16.17 0.36 9.87
CA THR A 319 -15.81 0.05 11.27
C THR A 319 -14.42 0.57 11.64
N LEU A 320 -13.46 0.46 10.73
CA LEU A 320 -12.09 0.94 10.95
C LEU A 320 -12.03 2.47 10.93
N LEU A 321 -12.75 3.11 10.02
CA LEU A 321 -12.87 4.58 9.97
C LEU A 321 -13.47 5.13 11.27
N LEU A 322 -14.56 4.53 11.76
CA LEU A 322 -15.23 4.96 12.99
C LEU A 322 -14.34 4.76 14.22
N LEU A 323 -13.61 3.65 14.32
CA LEU A 323 -12.66 3.41 15.41
C LEU A 323 -11.48 4.39 15.37
N ALA A 324 -10.94 4.66 14.19
CA ALA A 324 -9.88 5.64 14.02
C ALA A 324 -10.38 7.06 14.35
N ALA A 325 -11.58 7.44 13.89
CA ALA A 325 -12.19 8.73 14.20
C ALA A 325 -12.42 8.91 15.71
N LEU A 326 -12.95 7.89 16.40
CA LEU A 326 -13.10 7.89 17.85
C LEU A 326 -11.74 8.14 18.56
N ALA A 327 -10.70 7.45 18.11
CA ALA A 327 -9.35 7.61 18.63
C ALA A 327 -8.80 9.02 18.40
N LEU A 328 -8.89 9.52 17.17
CA LEU A 328 -8.41 10.85 16.78
C LEU A 328 -9.15 11.96 17.52
N LEU A 329 -10.48 11.86 17.68
CA LEU A 329 -11.28 12.81 18.45
C LEU A 329 -10.84 12.84 19.92
N GLU A 330 -10.62 11.70 20.55
CA GLU A 330 -10.13 11.64 21.94
C GLU A 330 -8.73 12.25 22.08
N ARG A 331 -7.84 11.98 21.09
CA ARG A 331 -6.46 12.48 21.09
C ARG A 331 -6.41 13.98 20.78
N ALA A 332 -7.21 14.47 19.86
CA ALA A 332 -7.32 15.88 19.52
C ALA A 332 -7.75 16.73 20.74
N ARG A 333 -8.65 16.21 21.57
CA ARG A 333 -9.09 16.86 22.81
C ARG A 333 -7.96 17.06 23.82
N ALA A 334 -7.04 16.11 23.87
CA ALA A 334 -5.85 16.20 24.72
C ALA A 334 -4.82 17.20 24.14
N LEU A 335 -4.77 17.35 22.82
CA LEU A 335 -3.92 18.36 22.15
C LEU A 335 -4.49 19.79 22.29
N PHE A 336 -5.81 19.91 22.27
CA PHE A 336 -6.53 21.20 22.31
C PHE A 336 -7.53 21.26 23.48
N PRO A 337 -7.06 21.45 24.74
CA PRO A 337 -7.92 21.46 25.91
C PRO A 337 -8.76 22.76 25.97
N ARG A 338 -9.85 22.81 25.23
CA ARG A 338 -10.86 23.86 25.36
C ARG A 338 -11.95 23.43 26.36
N ALA A 339 -12.35 24.31 27.25
CA ALA A 339 -13.31 24.03 28.34
C ALA A 339 -14.67 23.49 27.84
N TRP A 340 -15.13 23.90 26.63
CA TRP A 340 -16.38 23.42 26.05
C TRP A 340 -16.33 21.98 25.55
N LEU A 341 -15.16 21.51 25.05
CA LEU A 341 -14.96 20.12 24.67
C LEU A 341 -14.98 19.19 25.90
N ALA A 342 -14.54 19.66 27.05
CA ALA A 342 -14.56 18.91 28.30
C ALA A 342 -15.99 18.62 28.82
N ARG A 343 -16.99 19.40 28.43
CA ARG A 343 -18.40 19.20 28.80
C ARG A 343 -19.09 18.09 28.01
N LEU A 344 -18.68 17.89 26.76
CA LEU A 344 -19.29 16.89 25.87
C LEU A 344 -18.79 15.46 26.12
N TRP A 345 -17.65 15.30 26.80
CA TRP A 345 -17.03 13.99 26.98
C TRP A 345 -16.14 13.93 28.23
N PRO A 346 -16.38 13.02 29.17
CA PRO A 346 -15.61 12.92 30.41
C PRO A 346 -14.12 12.62 30.12
N ARG A 347 -13.22 13.28 30.84
CA ARG A 347 -11.77 13.13 30.72
C ARG A 347 -11.37 11.67 30.99
N GLY A 348 -10.91 10.93 29.98
CA GLY A 348 -10.06 9.77 30.18
C GLY A 348 -8.70 10.22 30.72
N SER A 349 -7.99 9.39 31.45
CA SER A 349 -6.64 9.62 31.96
C SER A 349 -5.60 9.69 30.83
N TYR A 350 -5.64 10.77 30.05
CA TYR A 350 -4.67 11.03 29.00
C TYR A 350 -3.39 11.60 29.63
N GLN A 351 -2.30 10.89 29.45
CA GLN A 351 -1.00 11.37 29.86
C GLN A 351 -0.46 12.35 28.82
N ALA A 352 -0.20 13.59 29.24
CA ALA A 352 0.35 14.67 28.41
C ALA A 352 1.64 14.27 27.65
N ASP A 353 2.31 13.24 28.12
CA ASP A 353 3.60 12.71 27.65
C ASP A 353 3.56 12.04 26.27
N ARG A 354 2.35 11.76 25.74
CA ARG A 354 2.18 11.10 24.44
C ARG A 354 1.94 12.07 23.28
N ARG A 355 1.81 13.37 23.55
CA ARG A 355 1.52 14.38 22.52
C ARG A 355 2.49 14.35 21.34
N ALA A 356 3.79 14.20 21.63
CA ALA A 356 4.80 14.15 20.57
C ALA A 356 4.59 12.96 19.64
N THR A 357 4.26 11.78 20.19
CA THR A 357 3.95 10.61 19.36
C THR A 357 2.69 10.83 18.53
N ASP A 358 1.62 11.42 19.09
CA ASP A 358 0.39 11.69 18.35
C ASP A 358 0.60 12.70 17.22
N VAL A 359 1.36 13.78 17.44
CA VAL A 359 1.68 14.76 16.39
C VAL A 359 2.42 14.08 15.24
N LEU A 360 3.37 13.19 15.52
CA LEU A 360 4.07 12.43 14.48
C LEU A 360 3.12 11.50 13.71
N LEU A 361 2.34 10.68 14.41
CA LEU A 361 1.45 9.71 13.78
C LEU A 361 0.35 10.38 12.96
N VAL A 362 -0.22 11.50 13.46
CA VAL A 362 -1.20 12.30 12.71
C VAL A 362 -0.55 12.96 11.49
N GLY A 363 0.66 13.50 11.64
CA GLY A 363 1.42 14.05 10.52
C GLY A 363 1.68 13.00 9.43
N ALA A 364 2.10 11.79 9.81
CA ALA A 364 2.33 10.69 8.89
C ALA A 364 1.02 10.15 8.24
N LEU A 365 -0.10 10.20 8.96
CA LEU A 365 -1.41 9.87 8.42
C LEU A 365 -1.88 10.90 7.39
N LEU A 366 -1.74 12.19 7.69
CA LEU A 366 -2.35 13.24 6.89
C LEU A 366 -1.49 13.70 5.71
N ALA A 367 -0.16 13.65 5.83
CA ALA A 367 0.73 14.22 4.82
C ALA A 367 0.51 13.62 3.42
N PRO A 368 0.42 12.30 3.20
CA PRO A 368 0.13 11.76 1.88
C PRO A 368 -1.23 12.20 1.34
N LEU A 369 -2.25 12.24 2.18
CA LEU A 369 -3.60 12.69 1.80
C LEU A 369 -3.61 14.18 1.40
N VAL A 370 -2.94 15.03 2.18
CA VAL A 370 -2.87 16.48 1.91
C VAL A 370 -2.11 16.76 0.62
N ILE A 371 -1.02 16.05 0.34
CA ILE A 371 -0.25 16.21 -0.90
C ILE A 371 -1.11 15.85 -2.10
N ILE A 372 -1.85 14.75 -2.05
CA ILE A 372 -2.74 14.34 -3.14
C ILE A 372 -3.99 15.24 -3.24
N ALA A 373 -4.39 15.90 -2.16
CA ALA A 373 -5.48 16.88 -2.18
C ALA A 373 -5.09 18.23 -2.80
N LEU A 374 -3.79 18.49 -3.05
CA LEU A 374 -3.38 19.71 -3.76
C LEU A 374 -3.90 19.65 -5.20
N PRO A 375 -4.60 20.70 -5.70
CA PRO A 375 -5.24 20.64 -7.02
C PRO A 375 -4.29 20.45 -8.20
N SER A 376 -3.01 20.69 -8.03
CA SER A 376 -1.96 20.52 -9.05
C SER A 376 -1.24 19.17 -8.98
N THR A 377 -1.52 18.34 -7.98
CA THR A 377 -0.83 17.03 -7.86
C THR A 377 -1.41 16.04 -8.86
N PRO A 378 -0.58 15.42 -9.74
CA PRO A 378 -1.05 14.38 -10.64
C PRO A 378 -1.66 13.19 -9.86
N ILE A 379 -2.86 12.78 -10.27
CA ILE A 379 -3.59 11.65 -9.67
C ILE A 379 -3.86 10.62 -10.75
N PHE A 380 -3.45 9.38 -10.50
CA PHE A 380 -3.70 8.23 -11.38
C PHE A 380 -3.66 6.94 -10.57
N GLY A 381 -4.39 5.92 -11.00
CA GLY A 381 -4.35 4.61 -10.34
C GLY A 381 -4.93 4.56 -8.93
N GLY A 382 -5.84 5.46 -8.59
CA GLY A 382 -6.67 5.38 -7.39
C GLY A 382 -5.91 5.57 -6.07
N THR A 383 -6.15 4.66 -5.12
CA THR A 383 -5.77 4.83 -3.71
C THR A 383 -4.28 4.62 -3.40
N LYS A 384 -3.48 4.10 -4.34
CA LYS A 384 -2.06 3.76 -4.13
C LYS A 384 -1.20 4.92 -3.63
N HIS A 385 -1.55 6.15 -3.98
CA HIS A 385 -0.76 7.34 -3.64
C HIS A 385 -0.70 7.66 -2.15
N TRP A 386 -1.71 7.27 -1.37
CA TRP A 386 -1.75 7.49 0.08
C TRP A 386 -1.76 6.21 0.91
N PHE A 387 -1.36 5.08 0.36
CA PHE A 387 -1.16 3.85 1.14
C PHE A 387 -0.26 4.06 2.37
N PRO A 388 0.79 4.89 2.33
CA PRO A 388 1.58 5.20 3.53
C PRO A 388 0.79 5.80 4.70
N SER A 389 -0.43 6.29 4.49
CA SER A 389 -1.35 6.75 5.54
C SER A 389 -2.00 5.59 6.32
N TYR A 390 -2.24 4.45 5.67
CA TYR A 390 -3.04 3.37 6.24
C TYR A 390 -2.44 2.69 7.47
N PRO A 391 -1.12 2.46 7.60
CA PRO A 391 -0.54 1.96 8.84
C PRO A 391 -0.91 2.82 10.05
N PHE A 392 -0.86 4.14 9.90
CA PHE A 392 -1.18 5.09 10.96
C PHE A 392 -2.67 5.17 11.26
N LEU A 393 -3.52 5.07 10.24
CA LEU A 393 -4.97 4.91 10.40
C LEU A 393 -5.30 3.66 11.22
N CYS A 394 -4.70 2.52 10.88
CA CYS A 394 -4.90 1.25 11.56
C CYS A 394 -4.37 1.28 13.00
N LEU A 395 -3.26 1.98 13.28
CA LEU A 395 -2.78 2.21 14.65
C LEU A 395 -3.82 2.95 15.49
N TYR A 396 -4.47 3.97 14.94
CA TYR A 396 -5.55 4.68 15.62
C TYR A 396 -6.81 3.82 15.73
N ALA A 397 -7.16 3.02 14.73
CA ALA A 397 -8.25 2.05 14.83
C ALA A 397 -8.02 1.04 15.98
N GLY A 398 -6.79 0.53 16.13
CA GLY A 398 -6.39 -0.33 17.24
C GLY A 398 -6.50 0.35 18.61
N TYR A 399 -6.14 1.63 18.71
CA TYR A 399 -6.38 2.40 19.93
C TYR A 399 -7.88 2.60 20.19
N GLY A 400 -8.66 2.96 19.15
CA GLY A 400 -10.12 3.16 19.21
C GLY A 400 -10.84 1.89 19.69
N TYR A 401 -10.47 0.72 19.15
CA TYR A 401 -10.94 -0.58 19.62
C TYR A 401 -10.71 -0.77 21.12
N MET A 402 -9.48 -0.54 21.61
CA MET A 402 -9.17 -0.67 23.02
C MET A 402 -9.90 0.34 23.90
N ARG A 403 -10.20 1.50 23.34
CA ARG A 403 -10.98 2.54 24.03
C ARG A 403 -12.45 2.15 24.13
N LEU A 404 -13.03 1.71 23.03
CA LEU A 404 -14.42 1.25 22.97
C LEU A 404 -14.64 0.05 23.90
N ALA A 405 -13.73 -0.92 23.91
CA ALA A 405 -13.76 -2.06 24.82
C ALA A 405 -13.75 -1.63 26.31
N ARG A 406 -12.98 -0.57 26.65
CA ARG A 406 -12.96 -0.01 28.02
C ARG A 406 -14.26 0.71 28.36
N LEU A 407 -14.88 1.41 27.42
CA LEU A 407 -16.16 2.09 27.61
C LEU A 407 -17.31 1.11 27.83
N LEU A 408 -17.31 -0.02 27.11
CA LEU A 408 -18.37 -1.02 27.20
C LEU A 408 -18.21 -1.99 28.40
N ARG A 409 -16.99 -2.13 28.94
CA ARG A 409 -16.72 -3.04 30.06
C ARG A 409 -17.65 -2.85 31.27
N PRO A 410 -17.94 -1.62 31.75
CA PRO A 410 -18.84 -1.42 32.90
C PRO A 410 -20.26 -1.91 32.64
N MET A 411 -20.69 -1.99 31.38
CA MET A 411 -22.00 -2.48 31.00
C MET A 411 -22.06 -4.01 30.88
N ILE A 412 -20.96 -4.62 30.41
CA ILE A 412 -20.87 -6.05 30.09
C ILE A 412 -20.40 -6.88 31.30
N ALA A 413 -19.40 -6.41 32.05
CA ALA A 413 -18.81 -7.18 33.13
C ALA A 413 -19.81 -7.58 34.24
N PRO A 414 -20.74 -6.71 34.71
CA PRO A 414 -21.73 -7.11 35.68
C PRO A 414 -22.70 -8.19 35.16
N ARG A 415 -23.05 -8.14 33.85
CA ARG A 415 -23.94 -9.14 33.24
C ARG A 415 -23.26 -10.51 33.12
N LEU A 416 -21.97 -10.55 32.87
CA LEU A 416 -21.16 -11.77 32.86
C LEU A 416 -21.03 -12.34 34.29
N ALA A 417 -20.76 -11.47 35.27
CA ALA A 417 -20.68 -11.87 36.67
C ALA A 417 -21.98 -12.50 37.18
N ALA A 418 -23.13 -11.90 36.87
CA ALA A 418 -24.43 -12.44 37.22
C ALA A 418 -24.71 -13.85 36.63
N ARG A 419 -23.90 -14.29 35.67
CA ARG A 419 -23.98 -15.63 35.02
C ARG A 419 -22.83 -16.55 35.43
N GLY A 420 -21.99 -16.17 36.40
CA GLY A 420 -20.80 -16.94 36.80
C GLY A 420 -19.69 -16.96 35.78
N LEU A 421 -19.63 -15.96 34.88
CA LEU A 421 -18.68 -15.87 33.75
C LEU A 421 -17.70 -14.72 33.93
N GLU A 422 -17.35 -14.36 35.18
CA GLU A 422 -16.47 -13.21 35.48
C GLU A 422 -15.11 -13.31 34.76
N GLY A 423 -14.55 -14.51 34.63
CA GLY A 423 -13.28 -14.76 33.93
C GLY A 423 -13.28 -14.31 32.47
N LEU A 424 -14.46 -14.25 31.84
CA LEU A 424 -14.60 -13.77 30.46
C LEU A 424 -14.59 -12.24 30.35
N ALA A 425 -14.82 -11.50 31.41
CA ALA A 425 -14.90 -10.03 31.39
C ALA A 425 -13.54 -9.32 31.17
N GLY A 426 -12.46 -10.07 31.03
CA GLY A 426 -11.09 -9.63 30.82
C GLY A 426 -10.62 -9.64 29.36
N THR A 427 -9.51 -10.34 29.15
CA THR A 427 -8.91 -10.53 27.81
C THR A 427 -9.81 -11.28 26.83
N PRO A 428 -10.51 -12.37 27.24
CA PRO A 428 -11.37 -13.09 26.29
C PRO A 428 -12.46 -12.19 25.69
N MET A 429 -13.17 -11.40 26.51
CA MET A 429 -14.17 -10.45 26.02
C MET A 429 -13.59 -9.49 24.96
N ARG A 430 -12.38 -8.96 25.21
CA ARG A 430 -11.73 -8.06 24.27
C ARG A 430 -11.38 -8.76 22.96
N LEU A 431 -10.89 -9.99 23.00
CA LEU A 431 -10.58 -10.75 21.80
C LEU A 431 -11.84 -11.02 20.95
N VAL A 432 -12.92 -11.49 21.58
CA VAL A 432 -14.21 -11.69 20.88
C VAL A 432 -14.72 -10.37 20.31
N PHE A 433 -14.68 -9.30 21.08
CA PHE A 433 -15.10 -7.98 20.62
C PHE A 433 -14.24 -7.45 19.48
N GLY A 434 -12.91 -7.67 19.54
CA GLY A 434 -12.00 -7.35 18.43
C GLY A 434 -12.33 -8.14 17.17
N ALA A 435 -12.61 -9.44 17.29
CA ALA A 435 -13.02 -10.27 16.15
C ALA A 435 -14.34 -9.78 15.52
N VAL A 436 -15.33 -9.43 16.34
CA VAL A 436 -16.62 -8.88 15.86
C VAL A 436 -16.41 -7.56 15.11
N LEU A 437 -15.53 -6.67 15.61
CA LEU A 437 -15.25 -5.40 14.93
C LEU A 437 -14.43 -5.55 13.64
N LEU A 438 -13.62 -6.60 13.53
CA LEU A 438 -12.86 -6.92 12.32
C LEU A 438 -13.69 -7.72 11.28
N ALA A 439 -14.77 -8.37 11.71
CA ALA A 439 -15.58 -9.23 10.83
C ALA A 439 -16.08 -8.50 9.56
N PRO A 440 -16.61 -7.26 9.61
CA PRO A 440 -16.99 -6.55 8.39
C PRO A 440 -15.81 -6.36 7.42
N SER A 441 -14.64 -5.98 7.93
CA SER A 441 -13.43 -5.82 7.09
C SER A 441 -13.01 -7.17 6.48
N ALA A 442 -13.08 -8.26 7.24
CA ALA A 442 -12.76 -9.59 6.73
C ALA A 442 -13.74 -10.01 5.62
N ILE A 443 -15.05 -9.81 5.84
CA ILE A 443 -16.08 -10.11 4.85
C ILE A 443 -15.86 -9.29 3.57
N GLU A 444 -15.66 -7.97 3.68
CA GLU A 444 -15.42 -7.11 2.53
C GLU A 444 -14.14 -7.51 1.77
N THR A 445 -13.05 -7.86 2.48
CA THR A 445 -11.81 -8.30 1.85
C THR A 445 -11.97 -9.63 1.13
N MET A 446 -12.58 -10.62 1.75
CA MET A 446 -12.86 -11.92 1.13
C MET A 446 -13.78 -11.78 -0.08
N HIS A 447 -14.84 -10.96 0.03
CA HIS A 447 -15.75 -10.69 -1.07
C HIS A 447 -15.09 -9.95 -2.22
N SER A 448 -14.15 -9.04 -1.92
CA SER A 448 -13.45 -8.25 -2.95
C SER A 448 -12.48 -9.06 -3.80
N HIS A 449 -11.96 -10.16 -3.30
CA HIS A 449 -10.99 -10.97 -4.03
C HIS A 449 -11.67 -11.78 -5.15
N PRO A 450 -11.14 -11.78 -6.40
CA PRO A 450 -9.90 -11.14 -6.90
C PRO A 450 -10.06 -9.69 -7.37
N PHE A 451 -11.24 -9.07 -7.21
CA PHE A 451 -11.59 -7.76 -7.78
C PHE A 451 -11.33 -6.58 -6.82
N GLY A 452 -10.27 -6.67 -6.00
CA GLY A 452 -10.01 -5.69 -4.94
C GLY A 452 -9.87 -4.25 -5.39
N LEU A 453 -9.38 -3.97 -6.63
CA LEU A 453 -9.31 -2.61 -7.18
C LEU A 453 -10.68 -2.04 -7.55
N SER A 454 -11.62 -2.89 -7.95
CA SER A 454 -13.00 -2.49 -8.27
C SER A 454 -13.90 -2.42 -7.02
N HIS A 455 -13.39 -2.84 -5.86
CA HIS A 455 -14.17 -2.87 -4.63
C HIS A 455 -14.39 -1.49 -4.03
N TYR A 456 -15.63 -1.25 -3.62
CA TYR A 456 -16.08 -0.11 -2.82
C TYR A 456 -16.91 -0.62 -1.64
N THR A 457 -16.75 0.03 -0.47
CA THR A 457 -17.39 -0.36 0.77
C THR A 457 -18.87 -0.01 0.80
N TYR A 458 -19.59 -0.54 1.79
CA TYR A 458 -21.01 -0.21 2.00
C TYR A 458 -21.30 1.28 2.20
N LEU A 459 -20.30 2.09 2.60
CA LEU A 459 -20.45 3.54 2.71
C LEU A 459 -20.68 4.20 1.34
N ALA A 460 -20.12 3.63 0.29
CA ALA A 460 -20.36 4.05 -1.09
C ALA A 460 -21.64 3.45 -1.70
N GLY A 461 -22.37 2.61 -0.95
CA GLY A 461 -23.45 1.76 -1.49
C GLY A 461 -22.93 0.50 -2.16
N GLY A 462 -21.73 0.03 -1.77
CA GLY A 462 -21.02 -1.06 -2.42
C GLY A 462 -20.55 -0.69 -3.83
N VAL A 463 -20.25 -1.70 -4.64
CA VAL A 463 -19.82 -1.49 -6.04
C VAL A 463 -20.93 -0.88 -6.89
N PRO A 464 -22.21 -1.29 -6.79
CA PRO A 464 -23.30 -0.65 -7.52
C PRO A 464 -23.47 0.84 -7.17
N GLY A 465 -23.51 1.19 -5.88
CA GLY A 465 -23.65 2.58 -5.47
C GLY A 465 -22.48 3.45 -5.89
N ALA A 466 -21.25 2.94 -5.83
CA ALA A 466 -20.07 3.64 -6.35
C ALA A 466 -20.16 3.86 -7.86
N ALA A 467 -20.64 2.88 -8.61
CA ALA A 467 -20.87 3.00 -10.05
C ALA A 467 -21.94 4.06 -10.37
N ASP A 468 -23.04 4.09 -9.62
CA ASP A 468 -24.09 5.11 -9.75
C ASP A 468 -23.59 6.53 -9.43
N HIS A 469 -22.64 6.63 -8.49
CA HIS A 469 -21.93 7.88 -8.21
C HIS A 469 -20.90 8.25 -9.29
N GLY A 470 -20.71 7.44 -10.34
CA GLY A 470 -19.72 7.69 -11.39
C GLY A 470 -18.27 7.53 -10.94
N MET A 471 -18.02 6.64 -9.96
CA MET A 471 -16.67 6.30 -9.55
C MET A 471 -16.03 5.31 -10.53
N ASN A 472 -14.70 5.32 -10.64
CA ASN A 472 -13.98 4.44 -11.55
C ASN A 472 -14.17 2.96 -11.18
N ARG A 473 -14.46 2.10 -12.16
CA ARG A 473 -14.78 0.68 -11.96
C ARG A 473 -13.59 -0.24 -12.19
N GLN A 474 -12.58 0.26 -12.89
CA GLN A 474 -11.41 -0.49 -13.32
C GLN A 474 -10.12 0.32 -13.15
N PHE A 475 -8.99 -0.37 -13.07
CA PHE A 475 -7.65 0.20 -13.03
C PHE A 475 -6.66 -0.80 -13.64
N TRP A 476 -5.83 -0.37 -14.59
CA TRP A 476 -4.67 -1.12 -15.11
C TRP A 476 -4.96 -2.49 -15.72
N GLY A 477 -6.14 -2.71 -16.25
CA GLY A 477 -6.50 -3.94 -16.93
C GLY A 477 -6.35 -5.22 -16.11
N PHE A 478 -6.38 -5.11 -14.78
CA PHE A 478 -6.10 -6.21 -13.85
C PHE A 478 -7.05 -7.41 -13.98
N THR A 479 -8.18 -7.23 -14.66
CA THR A 479 -9.19 -8.28 -14.88
C THR A 479 -9.05 -8.99 -16.22
N THR A 480 -7.99 -8.68 -17.01
CA THR A 480 -7.77 -9.29 -18.33
C THR A 480 -7.74 -10.82 -18.26
N GLY A 481 -7.05 -11.40 -17.28
CA GLY A 481 -7.04 -12.86 -17.10
C GLY A 481 -8.35 -13.45 -16.59
N SER A 482 -9.18 -12.66 -15.92
CA SER A 482 -10.47 -13.15 -15.35
C SER A 482 -11.50 -13.52 -16.41
N VAL A 483 -11.31 -13.10 -17.67
CA VAL A 483 -12.17 -13.52 -18.79
C VAL A 483 -11.74 -14.85 -19.43
N ALA A 484 -10.62 -15.43 -19.01
CA ALA A 484 -10.07 -16.66 -19.59
C ALA A 484 -11.08 -17.83 -19.63
N PRO A 485 -11.87 -18.13 -18.57
CA PRO A 485 -12.80 -19.26 -18.60
C PRO A 485 -13.81 -19.15 -19.74
N TRP A 486 -14.30 -17.95 -20.02
CA TRP A 486 -15.22 -17.72 -21.13
C TRP A 486 -14.47 -17.70 -22.48
N LEU A 487 -13.36 -16.98 -22.56
CA LEU A 487 -12.61 -16.78 -23.80
C LEU A 487 -12.12 -18.11 -24.41
N LEU A 488 -11.61 -19.02 -23.58
CA LEU A 488 -11.15 -20.35 -23.99
C LEU A 488 -12.28 -21.19 -24.62
N THR A 489 -13.52 -21.06 -24.15
CA THR A 489 -14.66 -21.75 -24.75
C THR A 489 -15.03 -21.20 -26.13
N GLN A 490 -14.76 -19.91 -26.39
CA GLN A 490 -15.05 -19.26 -27.66
C GLN A 490 -13.93 -19.43 -28.67
N MET A 491 -12.71 -19.66 -28.22
CA MET A 491 -11.49 -19.71 -29.05
C MET A 491 -10.69 -21.00 -28.81
N PRO A 492 -11.28 -22.20 -28.96
CA PRO A 492 -10.58 -23.46 -28.71
C PRO A 492 -9.37 -23.67 -29.64
N GLU A 493 -9.44 -23.14 -30.88
CA GLU A 493 -8.34 -23.19 -31.85
C GLU A 493 -7.42 -21.96 -31.78
N GLY A 494 -7.64 -21.07 -30.84
CA GLY A 494 -6.93 -19.81 -30.74
C GLY A 494 -7.53 -18.69 -31.58
N GLY A 495 -6.78 -17.59 -31.73
CA GLY A 495 -7.17 -16.39 -32.47
C GLY A 495 -6.57 -15.12 -31.91
N THR A 496 -7.14 -13.97 -32.26
CA THR A 496 -6.61 -12.65 -31.91
C THR A 496 -7.54 -11.88 -31.01
N VAL A 497 -6.97 -11.24 -29.98
CA VAL A 497 -7.70 -10.43 -29.01
C VAL A 497 -7.10 -9.03 -28.91
N TYR A 498 -7.93 -8.01 -29.05
CA TYR A 498 -7.57 -6.65 -28.71
C TYR A 498 -7.95 -6.38 -27.26
N VAL A 499 -7.01 -5.89 -26.47
CA VAL A 499 -7.22 -5.56 -25.06
C VAL A 499 -6.88 -4.08 -24.84
N CYS A 500 -7.86 -3.28 -24.38
CA CYS A 500 -7.71 -1.83 -24.37
C CYS A 500 -6.83 -1.30 -23.22
N ASP A 501 -6.67 -2.05 -22.13
CA ASP A 501 -5.92 -1.60 -20.92
C ASP A 501 -4.93 -2.68 -20.44
N THR A 502 -4.12 -3.19 -21.34
CA THR A 502 -3.03 -4.10 -20.98
C THR A 502 -1.85 -3.94 -21.93
N THR A 503 -0.74 -4.59 -21.63
CA THR A 503 0.46 -4.64 -22.47
C THR A 503 0.63 -6.03 -23.08
N PHE A 504 1.42 -6.14 -24.12
CA PHE A 504 1.79 -7.44 -24.68
C PHE A 504 2.60 -8.27 -23.67
N GLN A 505 3.39 -7.62 -22.83
CA GLN A 505 4.15 -8.26 -21.75
C GLN A 505 3.21 -8.88 -20.69
N ALA A 506 2.12 -8.17 -20.31
CA ALA A 506 1.13 -8.73 -19.38
C ALA A 506 0.40 -9.94 -19.97
N VAL A 507 0.07 -9.91 -21.29
CA VAL A 507 -0.47 -11.08 -21.97
C VAL A 507 0.57 -12.20 -22.07
N GLY A 508 1.83 -11.88 -22.31
CA GLY A 508 2.94 -12.85 -22.28
C GLY A 508 3.04 -13.57 -20.94
N MET A 509 2.80 -12.88 -19.82
CA MET A 509 2.73 -13.51 -18.49
C MET A 509 1.52 -14.45 -18.36
N LEU A 510 0.35 -14.09 -18.93
CA LEU A 510 -0.80 -15.01 -18.95
C LEU A 510 -0.49 -16.31 -19.71
N HIS A 511 0.36 -16.24 -20.76
CA HIS A 511 0.84 -17.42 -21.48
C HIS A 511 1.81 -18.23 -20.60
N ARG A 512 2.81 -17.60 -19.99
CA ARG A 512 3.80 -18.26 -19.10
C ARG A 512 3.14 -18.96 -17.91
N ASP A 513 2.13 -18.33 -17.33
CA ASP A 513 1.34 -18.90 -16.22
C ASP A 513 0.29 -19.95 -16.65
N GLY A 514 0.16 -20.21 -17.96
CA GLY A 514 -0.83 -21.15 -18.51
C GLY A 514 -2.28 -20.70 -18.40
N VAL A 515 -2.53 -19.41 -18.13
CA VAL A 515 -3.90 -18.84 -18.05
C VAL A 515 -4.50 -18.70 -19.43
N TRP A 516 -3.71 -18.26 -20.42
CA TRP A 516 -4.07 -18.25 -21.83
C TRP A 516 -3.11 -19.14 -22.62
N PRO A 517 -3.58 -19.96 -23.58
CA PRO A 517 -2.70 -20.68 -24.48
C PRO A 517 -2.04 -19.69 -25.47
N GLU A 518 -0.83 -20.00 -25.95
CA GLU A 518 -0.12 -19.18 -26.92
C GLU A 518 -0.86 -18.99 -28.27
N SER A 519 -1.82 -19.85 -28.54
CA SER A 519 -2.70 -19.72 -29.72
C SER A 519 -3.65 -18.52 -29.64
N ILE A 520 -3.94 -17.96 -28.44
CA ILE A 520 -4.67 -16.71 -28.22
C ILE A 520 -3.65 -15.57 -28.18
N ARG A 521 -3.60 -14.75 -29.23
CA ARG A 521 -2.57 -13.73 -29.39
C ARG A 521 -3.14 -12.32 -29.23
N PRO A 522 -2.45 -11.41 -28.55
CA PRO A 522 -2.82 -10.01 -28.54
C PRO A 522 -2.58 -9.37 -29.91
N THR A 523 -3.43 -8.42 -30.30
CA THR A 523 -3.26 -7.63 -31.51
C THR A 523 -3.42 -6.13 -31.22
N PRO A 524 -2.60 -5.25 -31.83
CA PRO A 524 -2.78 -3.81 -31.71
C PRO A 524 -3.92 -3.27 -32.60
N ASN A 525 -4.45 -4.08 -33.53
CA ASN A 525 -5.46 -3.65 -34.47
C ASN A 525 -6.86 -4.16 -34.08
N LEU A 526 -7.66 -3.27 -33.49
CA LEU A 526 -9.01 -3.54 -33.03
C LEU A 526 -9.90 -4.11 -34.15
N ALA A 527 -9.86 -3.52 -35.36
CA ALA A 527 -10.76 -3.90 -36.46
C ALA A 527 -10.50 -5.32 -37.01
N SER A 528 -9.27 -5.83 -36.84
CA SER A 528 -8.88 -7.18 -37.27
C SER A 528 -8.94 -8.23 -36.17
N ALA A 529 -9.20 -7.82 -34.93
CA ALA A 529 -9.31 -8.74 -33.80
C ALA A 529 -10.53 -9.67 -33.94
N ASP A 530 -10.43 -10.88 -33.43
CA ASP A 530 -11.57 -11.79 -33.24
C ASP A 530 -12.47 -11.32 -32.11
N PHE A 531 -11.86 -10.87 -31.02
CA PHE A 531 -12.54 -10.27 -29.88
C PHE A 531 -11.86 -8.98 -29.44
N VAL A 532 -12.67 -8.04 -28.94
CA VAL A 532 -12.22 -6.80 -28.30
C VAL A 532 -12.66 -6.81 -26.83
N LEU A 533 -11.71 -6.69 -25.92
CA LEU A 533 -11.93 -6.54 -24.48
C LEU A 533 -11.87 -5.05 -24.13
N VAL A 534 -12.98 -4.50 -23.65
CA VAL A 534 -13.07 -3.12 -23.18
C VAL A 534 -13.19 -3.11 -21.66
N HIS A 535 -12.18 -2.56 -21.00
CA HIS A 535 -12.20 -2.34 -19.55
C HIS A 535 -13.01 -1.08 -19.22
N HIS A 536 -13.89 -1.16 -18.22
CA HIS A 536 -14.78 -0.05 -17.87
C HIS A 536 -14.07 1.05 -17.08
N GLU A 537 -13.17 1.75 -17.75
CA GLU A 537 -12.69 3.07 -17.36
C GLU A 537 -13.29 4.12 -18.30
N HIS A 538 -13.67 5.26 -17.76
CA HIS A 538 -14.44 6.27 -18.48
C HIS A 538 -13.78 6.76 -19.77
N HIS A 539 -12.44 6.81 -19.80
CA HIS A 539 -11.69 7.24 -20.97
C HIS A 539 -11.62 6.18 -22.09
N PHE A 540 -12.00 4.93 -21.83
CA PHE A 540 -12.09 3.88 -22.85
C PHE A 540 -13.45 3.79 -23.55
N ALA A 541 -14.38 4.70 -23.28
CA ALA A 541 -15.65 4.80 -24.00
C ALA A 541 -15.43 5.01 -25.53
N GLU A 542 -14.36 5.69 -25.91
CA GLU A 542 -14.00 5.87 -27.32
C GLU A 542 -13.56 4.54 -27.96
N VAL A 543 -12.81 3.71 -27.25
CA VAL A 543 -12.40 2.37 -27.73
C VAL A 543 -13.63 1.49 -27.92
N GLU A 544 -14.59 1.55 -27.00
CA GLU A 544 -15.85 0.84 -27.10
C GLU A 544 -16.65 1.27 -28.34
N PHE A 545 -16.75 2.58 -28.57
CA PHE A 545 -17.39 3.12 -29.78
C PHE A 545 -16.68 2.67 -31.07
N GLN A 546 -15.36 2.65 -31.11
CA GLN A 546 -14.59 2.13 -32.23
C GLN A 546 -14.88 0.65 -32.48
N ALA A 547 -15.03 -0.16 -31.41
CA ALA A 547 -15.43 -1.57 -31.57
C ALA A 547 -16.83 -1.72 -32.18
N TRP A 548 -17.80 -0.90 -31.76
CA TRP A 548 -19.14 -0.90 -32.35
C TRP A 548 -19.14 -0.56 -33.85
N VAL A 549 -18.38 0.47 -34.20
CA VAL A 549 -18.24 0.89 -35.62
C VAL A 549 -17.56 -0.20 -36.45
N ALA A 550 -16.45 -0.76 -35.95
CA ALA A 550 -15.68 -1.77 -36.68
C ALA A 550 -16.46 -3.08 -36.86
N PHE A 551 -17.25 -3.47 -35.86
CA PHE A 551 -17.97 -4.74 -35.86
C PHE A 551 -19.43 -4.60 -36.33
N GLY A 552 -19.95 -3.39 -36.40
CA GLY A 552 -21.35 -3.12 -36.79
C GLY A 552 -22.37 -3.67 -35.79
N SER A 553 -22.00 -3.79 -34.52
CA SER A 553 -22.85 -4.32 -33.47
C SER A 553 -22.60 -3.59 -32.13
N LEU A 554 -23.67 -3.27 -31.45
CA LEU A 554 -23.66 -2.74 -30.05
C LEU A 554 -23.79 -3.86 -29.03
N THR A 555 -24.13 -5.09 -29.48
CA THR A 555 -24.41 -6.20 -28.54
C THR A 555 -23.10 -6.86 -28.12
N PRO A 556 -22.78 -6.89 -26.84
CA PRO A 556 -21.61 -7.61 -26.35
C PRO A 556 -21.81 -9.13 -26.47
N ALA A 557 -20.73 -9.84 -26.74
CA ALA A 557 -20.68 -11.30 -26.70
C ALA A 557 -20.64 -11.82 -25.26
N HIS A 558 -19.98 -11.06 -24.38
CA HIS A 558 -19.90 -11.37 -22.93
C HIS A 558 -19.66 -10.10 -22.12
N VAL A 559 -20.09 -10.13 -20.85
CA VAL A 559 -19.83 -9.06 -19.88
C VAL A 559 -19.37 -9.69 -18.57
N LEU A 560 -18.15 -9.39 -18.16
CA LEU A 560 -17.67 -9.71 -16.82
C LEU A 560 -18.20 -8.67 -15.86
N THR A 561 -18.89 -9.11 -14.81
CA THR A 561 -19.48 -8.23 -13.79
C THR A 561 -18.90 -8.51 -12.41
N TYR A 562 -18.85 -7.47 -11.58
CA TYR A 562 -18.62 -7.59 -10.14
C TYR A 562 -19.79 -6.93 -9.40
N ASP A 563 -20.49 -7.69 -8.55
CA ASP A 563 -21.74 -7.27 -7.90
C ASP A 563 -22.80 -6.73 -8.89
N GLY A 564 -22.90 -7.36 -10.07
CA GLY A 564 -23.82 -6.94 -11.13
C GLY A 564 -23.35 -5.71 -11.93
N VAL A 565 -22.22 -5.08 -11.55
CA VAL A 565 -21.64 -3.93 -12.28
C VAL A 565 -20.67 -4.43 -13.35
N PRO A 566 -20.85 -4.04 -14.63
CA PRO A 566 -19.90 -4.36 -15.68
C PRO A 566 -18.50 -3.81 -15.39
N ILE A 567 -17.49 -4.68 -15.47
CA ILE A 567 -16.07 -4.31 -15.33
C ILE A 567 -15.26 -4.59 -16.58
N VAL A 568 -15.65 -5.59 -17.41
CA VAL A 568 -15.12 -5.81 -18.75
C VAL A 568 -16.26 -6.17 -19.68
N THR A 569 -16.30 -5.55 -20.84
CA THR A 569 -17.23 -5.92 -21.93
C THR A 569 -16.45 -6.49 -23.10
N ILE A 570 -16.94 -7.59 -23.67
CA ILE A 570 -16.29 -8.29 -24.79
C ILE A 570 -17.17 -8.22 -26.02
N TYR A 571 -16.63 -7.72 -27.13
CA TYR A 571 -17.26 -7.68 -28.43
C TYR A 571 -16.64 -8.71 -29.37
N GLU A 572 -17.48 -9.47 -30.10
CA GLU A 572 -17.04 -10.43 -31.10
C GLU A 572 -17.13 -9.83 -32.50
N ASN A 573 -16.09 -10.05 -33.32
CA ASN A 573 -16.05 -9.64 -34.71
C ASN A 573 -16.94 -10.59 -35.57
N PRO A 574 -18.09 -10.14 -36.12
CA PRO A 574 -19.00 -11.02 -36.89
C PRO A 574 -18.37 -11.63 -38.14
N ARG A 575 -17.47 -10.91 -38.79
CA ARG A 575 -16.78 -11.39 -40.01
C ARG A 575 -15.85 -12.56 -39.69
N ARG A 576 -15.17 -12.51 -38.56
CA ARG A 576 -14.28 -13.56 -38.04
C ARG A 576 -15.07 -14.76 -37.51
N ARG A 577 -16.23 -14.50 -36.89
CA ARG A 577 -17.14 -15.55 -36.42
C ARG A 577 -17.57 -16.46 -37.56
N THR A 578 -17.94 -15.89 -38.71
CA THR A 578 -18.34 -16.67 -39.90
C THR A 578 -17.18 -17.52 -40.43
N GLN A 579 -15.98 -16.97 -40.52
CA GLN A 579 -14.78 -17.70 -40.91
C GLN A 579 -14.45 -18.88 -39.96
N ARG A 580 -14.56 -18.68 -38.64
CA ARG A 580 -14.35 -19.75 -37.65
C ARG A 580 -15.40 -20.85 -37.73
N ARG A 581 -16.68 -20.50 -38.00
CA ARG A 581 -17.76 -21.50 -38.18
C ARG A 581 -17.62 -22.30 -39.47
N SER A 582 -17.16 -21.70 -40.54
CA SER A 582 -16.92 -22.39 -41.83
C SER A 582 -15.64 -23.26 -41.80
N ALA A 583 -14.71 -23.00 -40.90
CA ALA A 583 -13.50 -23.80 -40.70
C ALA A 583 -13.69 -24.99 -39.72
N ARG A 584 -14.85 -25.11 -39.07
CA ARG A 584 -15.20 -26.32 -38.31
C ARG A 584 -15.70 -27.38 -39.24
N PRO A 585 -15.07 -28.60 -39.26
CA PRO A 585 -15.47 -29.72 -40.12
C PRO A 585 -16.87 -30.24 -39.82
#